data_a773623a14a26e7297656178a08e6515
#
_entry.id   a773623a14a26e7297656178a08e6515
#
_cell.length_a   1.000
_cell.length_b   1.000
_cell.length_c   1.000
_cell.angle_alpha   90.00
_cell.angle_beta   90.00
_cell.angle_gamma   90.00
#
_symmetry.space_group_name_H-M   'P 1'
#
loop_
_entity.id
_entity.type
_entity.pdbx_description
1 polymer ?
#
loop_
_entity_poly.entity_id
_entity_poly.type
_entity_poly.pdbx_seq_one_letter_code
_entity_poly.pdbx_strand_id
1 'polypeptide(L)'
;MMISENGRSMVEMLGVLAIIGVLSVGAIAGYSKAMMKYKLNQHAVAVNMLINNVLSIKDKLPHSGDDTTYYNYLLYKANLLPDGLNYNKKIGNLEEIYFKNKINVMWSRSKWTDANGNQGQDNTGIIHFYFPASDVGYEVCRNIVLAAKENAANIDSLATSSYSTNKPGTQTSFIYGDIKCSQSVSCLKNLNLDNIMTLCNNCKGETCVLGMLWK
;
A
#
# COMPACT_ATOMS: atom_id res chain seq x y z
N MET A 1 -3.59 -39.20 -61.44
CA MET A 1 -3.05 -39.49 -60.10
C MET A 1 -3.95 -38.75 -59.11
N MET A 2 -4.90 -39.42 -58.47
CA MET A 2 -5.83 -38.81 -57.52
C MET A 2 -5.11 -38.75 -56.14
N ILE A 3 -4.87 -37.59 -55.65
CA ILE A 3 -4.37 -37.41 -54.30
C ILE A 3 -5.57 -37.59 -53.36
N SER A 4 -5.59 -38.70 -52.63
CA SER A 4 -6.56 -38.92 -51.57
C SER A 4 -6.32 -37.92 -50.45
N GLU A 5 -7.16 -36.90 -50.32
CA GLU A 5 -7.23 -36.07 -49.13
C GLU A 5 -7.83 -36.92 -48.00
N ASN A 6 -6.97 -37.52 -47.19
CA ASN A 6 -7.39 -38.15 -45.95
C ASN A 6 -7.87 -37.02 -44.99
N GLY A 7 -9.18 -36.84 -44.93
CA GLY A 7 -9.79 -35.97 -43.92
C GLY A 7 -9.34 -36.41 -42.54
N ARG A 8 -8.77 -35.46 -41.74
CA ARG A 8 -8.41 -35.73 -40.36
C ARG A 8 -9.59 -36.30 -39.60
N SER A 9 -9.36 -37.42 -38.92
CA SER A 9 -10.41 -38.08 -38.14
C SER A 9 -11.01 -37.09 -37.12
N MET A 10 -12.32 -37.11 -36.94
CA MET A 10 -13.04 -36.27 -35.95
C MET A 10 -12.45 -36.43 -34.54
N VAL A 11 -11.94 -37.63 -34.24
CA VAL A 11 -11.27 -37.92 -32.95
C VAL A 11 -9.93 -37.21 -32.80
N GLU A 12 -9.16 -37.06 -33.89
CA GLU A 12 -7.90 -36.31 -33.87
C GLU A 12 -8.15 -34.81 -33.63
N MET A 13 -9.18 -34.25 -34.26
CA MET A 13 -9.59 -32.86 -34.05
C MET A 13 -10.04 -32.62 -32.59
N LEU A 14 -10.83 -33.53 -32.01
CA LEU A 14 -11.25 -33.46 -30.62
C LEU A 14 -10.06 -33.55 -29.65
N GLY A 15 -9.09 -34.43 -29.93
CA GLY A 15 -7.87 -34.54 -29.14
C GLY A 15 -7.03 -33.26 -29.13
N VAL A 16 -6.85 -32.65 -30.30
CA VAL A 16 -6.14 -31.38 -30.42
C VAL A 16 -6.86 -30.26 -29.66
N LEU A 17 -8.18 -30.15 -29.79
CA LEU A 17 -8.97 -29.15 -29.07
C LEU A 17 -8.90 -29.31 -27.54
N ALA A 18 -8.92 -30.57 -27.07
CA ALA A 18 -8.77 -30.87 -25.64
C ALA A 18 -7.40 -30.41 -25.10
N ILE A 19 -6.31 -30.67 -25.83
CA ILE A 19 -4.95 -30.25 -25.45
C ILE A 19 -4.85 -28.71 -25.45
N ILE A 20 -5.34 -28.06 -26.51
CA ILE A 20 -5.36 -26.59 -26.58
C ILE A 20 -6.17 -26.01 -25.42
N GLY A 21 -7.32 -26.60 -25.08
CA GLY A 21 -8.15 -26.16 -23.97
C GLY A 21 -7.39 -26.18 -22.62
N VAL A 22 -6.73 -27.29 -22.30
CA VAL A 22 -5.95 -27.45 -21.07
C VAL A 22 -4.75 -26.48 -21.03
N LEU A 23 -4.02 -26.36 -22.13
CA LEU A 23 -2.87 -25.44 -22.21
C LEU A 23 -3.31 -23.98 -22.09
N SER A 24 -4.44 -23.61 -22.68
CA SER A 24 -4.99 -22.25 -22.61
C SER A 24 -5.35 -21.84 -21.16
N VAL A 25 -6.03 -22.74 -20.43
CA VAL A 25 -6.39 -22.49 -19.02
C VAL A 25 -5.14 -22.31 -18.15
N GLY A 26 -4.16 -23.18 -18.32
CA GLY A 26 -2.88 -23.09 -17.60
C GLY A 26 -2.10 -21.80 -17.90
N ALA A 27 -2.08 -21.40 -19.17
CA ALA A 27 -1.41 -20.18 -19.61
C ALA A 27 -2.08 -18.91 -19.01
N ILE A 28 -3.42 -18.85 -19.01
CA ILE A 28 -4.18 -17.72 -18.46
C ILE A 28 -3.94 -17.60 -16.94
N ALA A 29 -3.98 -18.72 -16.20
CA ALA A 29 -3.73 -18.72 -14.77
C ALA A 29 -2.30 -18.28 -14.44
N GLY A 30 -1.31 -18.76 -15.19
CA GLY A 30 0.09 -18.35 -15.05
C GLY A 30 0.30 -16.86 -15.35
N TYR A 31 -0.30 -16.36 -16.43
CA TYR A 31 -0.24 -14.95 -16.79
C TYR A 31 -0.86 -14.05 -15.73
N SER A 32 -2.04 -14.40 -15.21
CA SER A 32 -2.72 -13.63 -14.16
C SER A 32 -1.87 -13.51 -12.90
N LYS A 33 -1.22 -14.59 -12.47
CA LYS A 33 -0.31 -14.62 -11.33
C LYS A 33 0.95 -13.77 -11.55
N ALA A 34 1.53 -13.86 -12.75
CA ALA A 34 2.70 -13.07 -13.12
C ALA A 34 2.35 -11.57 -13.16
N MET A 35 1.20 -11.21 -13.74
CA MET A 35 0.73 -9.83 -13.79
C MET A 35 0.43 -9.26 -12.41
N MET A 36 -0.13 -10.06 -11.50
CA MET A 36 -0.34 -9.63 -10.10
C MET A 36 0.98 -9.32 -9.41
N LYS A 37 1.99 -10.19 -9.53
CA LYS A 37 3.32 -9.96 -8.98
C LYS A 37 3.98 -8.71 -9.57
N TYR A 38 3.83 -8.50 -10.87
CA TYR A 38 4.33 -7.30 -11.54
C TYR A 38 3.70 -6.04 -10.94
N LYS A 39 2.37 -6.00 -10.81
CA LYS A 39 1.64 -4.87 -10.21
C LYS A 39 2.08 -4.59 -8.77
N LEU A 40 2.23 -5.63 -7.94
CA LEU A 40 2.70 -5.49 -6.57
C LEU A 40 4.12 -4.94 -6.48
N ASN A 41 5.00 -5.35 -7.39
CA ASN A 41 6.35 -4.83 -7.45
C ASN A 41 6.39 -3.35 -7.87
N GLN A 42 5.60 -2.97 -8.88
CA GLN A 42 5.48 -1.57 -9.30
C GLN A 42 4.88 -0.69 -8.20
N HIS A 43 3.87 -1.20 -7.48
CA HIS A 43 3.32 -0.55 -6.30
C HIS A 43 4.41 -0.32 -5.22
N ALA A 44 5.22 -1.34 -4.91
CA ALA A 44 6.29 -1.22 -3.92
C ALA A 44 7.30 -0.12 -4.30
N VAL A 45 7.69 -0.06 -5.57
CA VAL A 45 8.60 0.98 -6.09
C VAL A 45 7.97 2.36 -5.96
N ALA A 46 6.71 2.53 -6.41
CA ALA A 46 6.02 3.82 -6.35
C ALA A 46 5.83 4.32 -4.91
N VAL A 47 5.46 3.43 -3.99
CA VAL A 47 5.30 3.77 -2.56
C VAL A 47 6.65 4.17 -1.94
N ASN A 48 7.71 3.41 -2.17
CA ASN A 48 9.03 3.73 -1.63
C ASN A 48 9.53 5.09 -2.16
N MET A 49 9.37 5.35 -3.45
CA MET A 49 9.72 6.65 -4.04
C MET A 49 8.88 7.80 -3.47
N LEU A 50 7.56 7.61 -3.27
CA LEU A 50 6.71 8.62 -2.64
C LEU A 50 7.19 8.95 -1.23
N ILE A 51 7.44 7.92 -0.41
CA ILE A 51 7.94 8.08 0.96
C ILE A 51 9.24 8.89 0.96
N ASN A 52 10.22 8.48 0.13
CA ASN A 52 11.50 9.16 0.02
C ASN A 52 11.34 10.63 -0.45
N ASN A 53 10.50 10.88 -1.45
CA ASN A 53 10.25 12.23 -1.95
C ASN A 53 9.63 13.12 -0.87
N VAL A 54 8.63 12.64 -0.14
CA VAL A 54 8.00 13.38 0.96
C VAL A 54 8.99 13.65 2.08
N LEU A 55 9.72 12.64 2.53
CA LEU A 55 10.70 12.78 3.62
C LEU A 55 11.86 13.71 3.24
N SER A 56 12.26 13.75 1.97
CA SER A 56 13.33 14.66 1.50
C SER A 56 12.95 16.14 1.53
N ILE A 57 11.65 16.45 1.52
CA ILE A 57 11.14 17.83 1.53
C ILE A 57 10.35 18.17 2.80
N LYS A 58 10.27 17.25 3.77
CA LYS A 58 9.41 17.38 4.95
C LYS A 58 9.58 18.73 5.67
N ASP A 59 10.81 19.20 5.83
CA ASP A 59 11.14 20.45 6.53
C ASP A 59 10.80 21.72 5.72
N LYS A 60 10.44 21.55 4.44
CA LYS A 60 10.04 22.63 3.52
C LYS A 60 8.53 22.68 3.28
N LEU A 61 7.80 21.70 3.80
CA LEU A 61 6.35 21.66 3.63
C LEU A 61 5.70 22.73 4.51
N PRO A 62 4.88 23.63 3.94
CA PRO A 62 4.20 24.65 4.72
C PRO A 62 3.16 24.00 5.64
N HIS A 63 3.20 24.32 6.91
CA HIS A 63 2.18 23.92 7.88
C HIS A 63 1.83 25.11 8.76
N SER A 64 0.55 25.27 9.04
CA SER A 64 0.05 26.36 9.89
C SER A 64 -0.84 25.80 10.99
N GLY A 65 -0.42 26.01 12.23
CA GLY A 65 -1.25 25.77 13.39
C GLY A 65 -1.83 24.35 13.51
N ASP A 66 -3.07 24.30 13.98
CA ASP A 66 -3.79 23.06 14.28
C ASP A 66 -4.63 22.52 13.11
N ASP A 67 -4.64 23.22 11.97
CA ASP A 67 -5.45 22.85 10.81
C ASP A 67 -4.80 21.75 9.98
N THR A 68 -5.64 20.88 9.43
CA THR A 68 -5.18 19.85 8.49
C THR A 68 -4.82 20.48 7.15
N THR A 69 -3.58 20.34 6.73
CA THR A 69 -3.08 20.82 5.44
C THR A 69 -2.75 19.64 4.54
N TYR A 70 -3.39 19.55 3.36
CA TYR A 70 -3.13 18.50 2.37
C TYR A 70 -2.06 18.92 1.37
N TYR A 71 -1.06 18.07 1.16
CA TYR A 71 0.05 18.32 0.23
C TYR A 71 -0.10 17.63 -1.13
N ASN A 72 -1.16 16.87 -1.35
CA ASN A 72 -1.39 16.10 -2.57
C ASN A 72 -1.23 16.95 -3.85
N TYR A 73 -1.85 18.14 -3.87
CA TYR A 73 -1.76 19.06 -5.00
C TYR A 73 -0.37 19.69 -5.13
N LEU A 74 0.28 20.01 -4.01
CA LEU A 74 1.64 20.54 -4.01
C LEU A 74 2.63 19.55 -4.61
N LEU A 75 2.58 18.28 -4.18
CA LEU A 75 3.42 17.21 -4.71
C LEU A 75 3.21 17.00 -6.21
N TYR A 76 1.96 17.04 -6.65
CA TYR A 76 1.63 16.99 -8.09
C TYR A 76 2.23 18.17 -8.86
N LYS A 77 2.06 19.40 -8.38
CA LYS A 77 2.57 20.61 -9.05
C LYS A 77 4.10 20.71 -9.05
N ALA A 78 4.73 20.22 -8.00
CA ALA A 78 6.19 20.16 -7.87
C ALA A 78 6.84 19.01 -8.65
N ASN A 79 6.03 18.20 -9.37
CA ASN A 79 6.48 17.00 -10.10
C ASN A 79 7.24 15.99 -9.20
N LEU A 80 6.76 15.84 -7.96
CA LEU A 80 7.33 14.94 -6.96
C LEU A 80 6.58 13.61 -6.84
N LEU A 81 5.55 13.41 -7.68
CA LEU A 81 4.85 12.13 -7.74
C LEU A 81 5.67 11.14 -8.57
N PRO A 82 5.95 9.94 -8.03
CA PRO A 82 6.60 8.88 -8.79
C PRO A 82 5.66 8.32 -9.86
N ASP A 83 6.26 7.64 -10.84
CA ASP A 83 5.51 6.82 -11.78
C ASP A 83 4.65 5.81 -11.01
N GLY A 84 3.42 5.62 -11.46
CA GLY A 84 2.46 4.77 -10.74
C GLY A 84 1.52 5.50 -9.79
N LEU A 85 1.69 6.82 -9.57
CA LEU A 85 0.78 7.66 -8.81
C LEU A 85 0.23 8.81 -9.65
N ASN A 86 -1.07 9.07 -9.50
CA ASN A 86 -1.74 10.19 -10.13
C ASN A 86 -2.43 11.09 -9.07
N TYR A 87 -2.56 12.37 -9.40
CA TYR A 87 -3.40 13.27 -8.62
C TYR A 87 -4.83 13.27 -9.18
N ASN A 88 -5.79 12.80 -8.38
CA ASN A 88 -7.20 12.82 -8.74
C ASN A 88 -7.81 14.19 -8.44
N LYS A 89 -7.98 15.01 -9.48
CA LYS A 89 -8.49 16.39 -9.35
C LYS A 89 -9.92 16.49 -8.79
N LYS A 90 -10.74 15.44 -8.93
CA LYS A 90 -12.14 15.47 -8.48
C LYS A 90 -12.26 15.37 -6.96
N ILE A 91 -11.38 14.58 -6.34
CA ILE A 91 -11.44 14.27 -4.90
C ILE A 91 -10.23 14.79 -4.12
N GLY A 92 -9.25 15.40 -4.81
CA GLY A 92 -8.09 16.02 -4.17
C GLY A 92 -7.06 15.04 -3.56
N ASN A 93 -7.14 13.76 -3.91
CA ASN A 93 -6.27 12.71 -3.38
C ASN A 93 -5.22 12.27 -4.40
N LEU A 94 -4.17 11.60 -3.93
CA LEU A 94 -3.33 10.77 -4.77
C LEU A 94 -4.02 9.41 -4.96
N GLU A 95 -3.84 8.83 -6.13
CA GLU A 95 -4.38 7.53 -6.50
C GLU A 95 -3.29 6.68 -7.14
N GLU A 96 -3.10 5.50 -6.59
CA GLU A 96 -2.19 4.51 -7.14
C GLU A 96 -2.86 3.82 -8.35
N ILE A 97 -2.13 3.72 -9.48
CA ILE A 97 -2.74 3.31 -10.75
C ILE A 97 -3.03 1.81 -10.88
N TYR A 98 -2.32 0.96 -10.12
CA TYR A 98 -2.40 -0.50 -10.28
C TYR A 98 -3.57 -1.13 -9.54
N PHE A 99 -3.87 -0.64 -8.32
CA PHE A 99 -4.94 -1.14 -7.45
C PHE A 99 -5.99 -0.08 -7.13
N LYS A 100 -5.81 1.15 -7.64
CA LYS A 100 -6.70 2.30 -7.40
C LYS A 100 -6.81 2.67 -5.92
N ASN A 101 -5.78 2.36 -5.17
CA ASN A 101 -5.71 2.70 -3.76
C ASN A 101 -5.51 4.20 -3.60
N LYS A 102 -6.26 4.77 -2.66
CA LYS A 102 -6.16 6.18 -2.29
C LYS A 102 -4.95 6.41 -1.40
N ILE A 103 -4.26 7.53 -1.61
CA ILE A 103 -3.17 7.99 -0.74
C ILE A 103 -3.40 9.47 -0.41
N ASN A 104 -3.14 9.86 0.83
CA ASN A 104 -3.14 11.26 1.24
C ASN A 104 -1.85 11.60 1.96
N VAL A 105 -1.24 12.69 1.56
CA VAL A 105 -0.11 13.30 2.25
C VAL A 105 -0.59 14.59 2.88
N MET A 106 -0.44 14.71 4.20
CA MET A 106 -1.00 15.84 4.94
C MET A 106 -0.16 16.16 6.18
N TRP A 107 -0.37 17.36 6.71
CA TRP A 107 -0.02 17.75 8.06
C TRP A 107 -1.30 17.83 8.88
N SER A 108 -1.31 17.22 10.04
CA SER A 108 -2.51 17.21 10.87
C SER A 108 -2.17 16.99 12.32
N ARG A 109 -3.08 17.36 13.18
CA ARG A 109 -3.04 17.07 14.60
C ARG A 109 -3.39 15.60 14.81
N SER A 110 -2.42 14.76 15.20
CA SER A 110 -2.66 13.35 15.49
C SER A 110 -2.65 13.06 16.99
N LYS A 111 -3.61 12.24 17.41
CA LYS A 111 -3.63 11.70 18.78
C LYS A 111 -2.67 10.51 18.84
N TRP A 112 -1.92 10.41 19.91
CA TRP A 112 -1.08 9.25 20.18
C TRP A 112 -1.31 8.70 21.58
N THR A 113 -1.01 7.43 21.75
CA THR A 113 -0.97 6.77 23.06
C THR A 113 0.40 6.11 23.18
N ASP A 114 1.14 6.40 24.23
CA ASP A 114 2.44 5.77 24.47
C ASP A 114 2.29 4.35 25.08
N ALA A 115 3.41 3.65 25.24
CA ALA A 115 3.44 2.31 25.82
C ALA A 115 2.98 2.27 27.29
N ASN A 116 2.95 3.39 27.99
CA ASN A 116 2.51 3.50 29.37
C ASN A 116 1.03 3.93 29.48
N GLY A 117 0.33 4.06 28.33
CA GLY A 117 -1.07 4.47 28.28
C GLY A 117 -1.27 5.99 28.35
N ASN A 118 -0.21 6.80 28.36
CA ASN A 118 -0.32 8.24 28.29
C ASN A 118 -0.83 8.67 26.92
N GLN A 119 -1.78 9.58 26.90
CA GLN A 119 -2.36 10.13 25.68
C GLN A 119 -1.90 11.54 25.44
N GLY A 120 -1.60 11.86 24.22
CA GLY A 120 -1.23 13.19 23.79
C GLY A 120 -1.73 13.51 22.39
N GLN A 121 -1.46 14.70 21.95
CA GLN A 121 -1.81 15.16 20.62
C GLN A 121 -0.69 16.07 20.10
N ASP A 122 -0.11 15.68 18.98
CA ASP A 122 0.96 16.39 18.31
C ASP A 122 0.59 16.75 16.88
N ASN A 123 1.11 17.84 16.38
CA ASN A 123 1.09 18.16 14.96
C ASN A 123 2.17 17.35 14.26
N THR A 124 1.79 16.54 13.30
CA THR A 124 2.68 15.64 12.55
C THR A 124 2.38 15.64 11.07
N GLY A 125 3.37 15.37 10.26
CA GLY A 125 3.16 14.99 8.88
C GLY A 125 2.71 13.53 8.82
N ILE A 126 1.78 13.23 7.91
CA ILE A 126 1.17 11.91 7.80
C ILE A 126 1.02 11.53 6.32
N ILE A 127 1.42 10.31 5.97
CA ILE A 127 0.97 9.67 4.73
C ILE A 127 -0.05 8.60 5.10
N HIS A 128 -1.28 8.77 4.66
CA HIS A 128 -2.32 7.75 4.78
C HIS A 128 -2.40 6.91 3.50
N PHE A 129 -2.19 5.62 3.63
CA PHE A 129 -2.38 4.63 2.59
C PHE A 129 -3.68 3.87 2.85
N TYR A 130 -4.62 3.92 1.91
CA TYR A 130 -5.91 3.23 1.99
C TYR A 130 -5.86 2.00 1.11
N PHE A 131 -6.32 0.85 1.60
CA PHE A 131 -6.39 -0.39 0.84
C PHE A 131 -7.54 -1.27 1.34
N PRO A 132 -8.09 -2.17 0.50
CA PRO A 132 -9.16 -3.07 0.92
C PRO A 132 -8.65 -4.15 1.87
N ALA A 133 -9.51 -4.65 2.76
CA ALA A 133 -9.23 -5.84 3.58
C ALA A 133 -9.39 -7.09 2.70
N SER A 134 -8.35 -7.43 1.96
CA SER A 134 -8.29 -8.55 1.01
C SER A 134 -6.86 -9.06 0.89
N ASP A 135 -6.66 -10.23 0.31
CA ASP A 135 -5.33 -10.81 0.10
C ASP A 135 -4.39 -9.84 -0.64
N VAL A 136 -4.92 -9.15 -1.66
CA VAL A 136 -4.15 -8.12 -2.39
C VAL A 136 -3.86 -6.92 -1.49
N GLY A 137 -4.82 -6.48 -0.68
CA GLY A 137 -4.63 -5.37 0.26
C GLY A 137 -3.59 -5.70 1.33
N TYR A 138 -3.50 -6.94 1.78
CA TYR A 138 -2.46 -7.38 2.72
C TYR A 138 -1.07 -7.35 2.10
N GLU A 139 -0.93 -7.72 0.82
CA GLU A 139 0.33 -7.58 0.09
C GLU A 139 0.71 -6.10 -0.11
N VAL A 140 -0.25 -5.25 -0.41
CA VAL A 140 -0.08 -3.79 -0.47
C VAL A 140 0.40 -3.25 0.88
N CYS A 141 -0.26 -3.61 1.98
CA CYS A 141 0.15 -3.24 3.33
C CYS A 141 1.59 -3.68 3.63
N ARG A 142 1.94 -4.93 3.31
CA ARG A 142 3.28 -5.45 3.49
C ARG A 142 4.33 -4.59 2.77
N ASN A 143 4.08 -4.22 1.53
CA ASN A 143 4.98 -3.37 0.76
C ASN A 143 5.18 -2.01 1.42
N ILE A 144 4.11 -1.40 1.93
CA ILE A 144 4.17 -0.11 2.63
C ILE A 144 5.00 -0.24 3.92
N VAL A 145 4.77 -1.28 4.71
CA VAL A 145 5.51 -1.51 5.97
C VAL A 145 7.00 -1.77 5.70
N LEU A 146 7.33 -2.51 4.64
CA LEU A 146 8.72 -2.75 4.25
C LEU A 146 9.42 -1.45 3.82
N ALA A 147 8.76 -0.62 3.01
CA ALA A 147 9.29 0.68 2.61
C ALA A 147 9.46 1.63 3.81
N ALA A 148 8.53 1.60 4.76
CA ALA A 148 8.64 2.34 6.01
C ALA A 148 9.82 1.85 6.88
N LYS A 149 10.04 0.54 6.93
CA LYS A 149 11.18 -0.05 7.65
C LYS A 149 12.53 0.41 7.09
N GLU A 150 12.66 0.53 5.78
CA GLU A 150 13.85 1.09 5.12
C GLU A 150 14.09 2.56 5.48
N ASN A 151 13.03 3.29 5.87
CA ASN A 151 13.06 4.70 6.24
C ASN A 151 12.88 4.94 7.75
N ALA A 152 13.08 3.93 8.60
CA ALA A 152 12.76 3.97 10.03
C ALA A 152 13.42 5.13 10.79
N ALA A 153 14.59 5.59 10.35
CA ALA A 153 15.29 6.74 10.95
C ALA A 153 14.55 8.07 10.77
N ASN A 154 13.71 8.22 9.74
CA ASN A 154 12.98 9.44 9.41
C ASN A 154 11.49 9.36 9.77
N ILE A 155 11.03 8.22 10.22
CA ILE A 155 9.64 7.94 10.57
C ILE A 155 9.49 7.98 12.09
N ASP A 156 8.49 8.70 12.56
CA ASP A 156 8.12 8.74 13.96
C ASP A 156 7.40 7.45 14.37
N SER A 157 6.37 7.08 13.62
CA SER A 157 5.61 5.85 13.86
C SER A 157 4.76 5.44 12.67
N LEU A 158 4.35 4.17 12.66
CA LEU A 158 3.25 3.65 11.86
C LEU A 158 2.03 3.43 12.74
N ALA A 159 0.86 3.76 12.22
CA ALA A 159 -0.42 3.51 12.87
C ALA A 159 -1.35 2.78 11.90
N THR A 160 -1.98 1.70 12.35
CA THR A 160 -3.00 0.99 11.58
C THR A 160 -4.40 1.32 12.09
N SER A 161 -5.32 1.49 11.17
CA SER A 161 -6.74 1.72 11.47
C SER A 161 -7.61 0.93 10.50
N SER A 162 -8.77 0.52 10.95
CA SER A 162 -9.78 -0.10 10.10
C SER A 162 -11.05 0.74 10.10
N TYR A 163 -11.64 0.91 8.92
CA TYR A 163 -12.88 1.64 8.72
C TYR A 163 -13.94 0.70 8.17
N SER A 164 -15.14 0.82 8.69
CA SER A 164 -16.37 0.22 8.17
C SER A 164 -17.40 1.30 7.99
N THR A 165 -18.33 1.11 7.06
CA THR A 165 -19.37 2.10 6.69
C THR A 165 -20.17 2.62 7.90
N ASN A 166 -20.24 1.85 8.98
CA ASN A 166 -21.05 2.17 10.17
C ASN A 166 -20.23 2.35 11.47
N LYS A 167 -18.90 2.39 11.40
CA LYS A 167 -18.03 2.60 12.58
C LYS A 167 -16.87 3.50 12.23
N PRO A 168 -16.61 4.56 13.03
CA PRO A 168 -15.40 5.35 12.91
C PRO A 168 -14.17 4.45 13.10
N GLY A 169 -13.09 4.78 12.41
CA GLY A 169 -11.86 4.01 12.44
C GLY A 169 -11.32 3.81 13.85
N THR A 170 -11.12 2.56 14.22
CA THR A 170 -10.44 2.20 15.47
C THR A 170 -8.95 2.03 15.17
N GLN A 171 -8.13 2.80 15.84
CA GLN A 171 -6.69 2.64 15.77
C GLN A 171 -6.31 1.36 16.50
N THR A 172 -5.65 0.44 15.80
CA THR A 172 -5.44 -0.92 16.29
C THR A 172 -4.03 -1.20 16.78
N SER A 173 -3.02 -0.50 16.27
CA SER A 173 -1.62 -0.68 16.74
C SER A 173 -0.72 0.46 16.31
N PHE A 174 0.32 0.70 17.14
CA PHE A 174 1.43 1.60 16.84
C PHE A 174 2.74 0.82 16.76
N ILE A 175 3.58 1.21 15.81
CA ILE A 175 4.93 0.70 15.65
C ILE A 175 5.83 1.92 15.49
N TYR A 176 6.88 2.01 16.30
CA TYR A 176 7.70 3.21 16.38
C TYR A 176 8.92 3.13 15.47
N GLY A 177 9.25 4.25 14.84
CA GLY A 177 10.51 4.46 14.14
C GLY A 177 11.69 4.55 15.12
N ASP A 178 12.90 4.71 14.58
CA ASP A 178 14.14 4.62 15.39
C ASP A 178 14.24 5.69 16.49
N ILE A 179 13.65 6.86 16.27
CA ILE A 179 13.69 7.98 17.22
C ILE A 179 12.97 7.65 18.54
N LYS A 180 11.86 6.92 18.46
CA LYS A 180 11.02 6.54 19.61
C LYS A 180 11.16 5.07 20.02
N CYS A 181 12.05 4.34 19.35
CA CYS A 181 12.25 2.93 19.60
C CYS A 181 12.90 2.71 20.98
N SER A 182 12.28 1.86 21.81
CA SER A 182 12.81 1.41 23.09
C SER A 182 12.54 -0.08 23.29
N GLN A 183 13.09 -0.68 24.34
CA GLN A 183 12.87 -2.10 24.65
C GLN A 183 11.41 -2.44 25.02
N SER A 184 10.63 -1.44 25.43
CA SER A 184 9.23 -1.61 25.87
C SER A 184 8.19 -1.41 24.77
N VAL A 185 8.60 -1.04 23.56
CA VAL A 185 7.68 -0.76 22.44
C VAL A 185 8.04 -1.56 21.19
N SER A 186 7.06 -1.78 20.33
CA SER A 186 7.29 -2.40 19.03
C SER A 186 8.02 -1.44 18.11
N CYS A 187 9.22 -1.82 17.66
CA CYS A 187 10.07 -1.00 16.81
C CYS A 187 10.05 -1.45 15.36
N LEU A 188 9.98 -0.49 14.44
CA LEU A 188 9.89 -0.71 13.01
C LEU A 188 11.07 -1.54 12.47
N LYS A 189 12.28 -1.22 12.91
CA LYS A 189 13.50 -1.95 12.54
C LYS A 189 13.52 -3.42 12.97
N ASN A 190 12.83 -3.76 14.06
CA ASN A 190 12.82 -5.10 14.64
C ASN A 190 11.70 -5.98 14.07
N LEU A 191 10.80 -5.43 13.23
CA LEU A 191 9.73 -6.23 12.64
C LEU A 191 10.30 -7.34 11.75
N ASN A 192 9.93 -8.57 12.03
CA ASN A 192 10.11 -9.69 11.15
C ASN A 192 8.90 -9.85 10.21
N LEU A 193 8.97 -10.80 9.29
CA LEU A 193 7.90 -11.02 8.32
C LEU A 193 6.58 -11.42 8.98
N ASP A 194 6.63 -12.25 10.04
CA ASP A 194 5.42 -12.69 10.77
C ASP A 194 4.73 -11.53 11.48
N ASN A 195 5.52 -10.63 12.07
CA ASN A 195 4.99 -9.41 12.68
C ASN A 195 4.30 -8.52 11.64
N ILE A 196 4.90 -8.35 10.45
CA ILE A 196 4.34 -7.57 9.35
C ILE A 196 3.03 -8.21 8.86
N MET A 197 3.01 -9.53 8.68
CA MET A 197 1.81 -10.25 8.27
C MET A 197 0.70 -10.11 9.31
N THR A 198 1.02 -10.27 10.58
CA THR A 198 0.05 -10.10 11.68
C THR A 198 -0.51 -8.67 11.70
N LEU A 199 0.35 -7.67 11.55
CA LEU A 199 -0.06 -6.26 11.49
C LEU A 199 -1.04 -6.01 10.35
N CYS A 200 -0.73 -6.48 9.15
CA CYS A 200 -1.55 -6.28 7.97
C CYS A 200 -2.87 -7.07 8.01
N ASN A 201 -2.86 -8.29 8.57
CA ASN A 201 -4.04 -9.15 8.71
C ASN A 201 -4.99 -8.71 9.85
N ASN A 202 -4.54 -7.86 10.77
CA ASN A 202 -5.39 -7.34 11.85
C ASN A 202 -6.43 -6.33 11.38
N CYS A 203 -6.31 -5.80 10.18
CA CYS A 203 -7.35 -4.99 9.60
C CYS A 203 -8.54 -5.83 9.15
N LYS A 204 -9.67 -5.68 9.81
CA LYS A 204 -10.92 -6.43 9.57
C LYS A 204 -12.09 -5.56 9.13
N GLY A 205 -11.83 -4.33 8.71
CA GLY A 205 -12.83 -3.42 8.16
C GLY A 205 -13.03 -3.61 6.66
N GLU A 206 -13.87 -2.81 6.05
CA GLU A 206 -14.02 -2.74 4.58
C GLU A 206 -12.79 -2.08 3.95
N THR A 207 -12.29 -1.05 4.61
CA THR A 207 -11.10 -0.29 4.22
C THR A 207 -10.10 -0.26 5.36
N CYS A 208 -8.88 -0.59 5.05
CA CYS A 208 -7.74 -0.47 5.92
C CYS A 208 -7.02 0.84 5.66
N VAL A 209 -6.49 1.44 6.71
CA VAL A 209 -5.63 2.61 6.59
C VAL A 209 -4.35 2.35 7.37
N LEU A 210 -3.23 2.57 6.72
CA LEU A 210 -1.93 2.62 7.35
C LEU A 210 -1.44 4.07 7.28
N GLY A 211 -1.32 4.70 8.44
CA GLY A 211 -0.76 6.03 8.60
C GLY A 211 0.73 5.95 8.93
N MET A 212 1.55 6.59 8.12
CA MET A 212 2.98 6.77 8.39
C MET A 212 3.20 8.21 8.83
N LEU A 213 3.71 8.38 10.05
CA LEU A 213 3.90 9.67 10.71
C LEU A 213 5.36 10.06 10.68
N TRP A 214 5.62 11.36 10.46
CA TRP A 214 6.96 11.96 10.58
C TRP A 214 6.88 13.31 11.32
N LYS A 215 8.01 13.74 11.88
CA LYS A 215 8.23 15.06 12.49
C LYS A 215 9.32 15.83 11.78
#